data_b45e9e1a950c8437b8c262c6fe2218f5
#
_entry.id   b45e9e1a950c8437b8c262c6fe2218f5
#
_cell.length_a   1.000
_cell.length_b   1.000
_cell.length_c   1.000
_cell.angle_alpha   90.00
_cell.angle_beta   90.00
_cell.angle_gamma   90.00
#
_symmetry.space_group_name_H-M   'P 1'
#
loop_
_entity.id
_entity.type
_entity.pdbx_description
1 polymer ?
#
loop_
_entity_poly.entity_id
_entity_poly.type
_entity_poly.pdbx_seq_one_letter_code
_entity_poly.pdbx_strand_id
1 'polypeptide(L)'
;MEHGCMAELGRRVRIGGPYFEDLAHGRVFADAPSVTLTDGLAAVSQAIFGDRLRLPLDATLCAAVTGGAAALAHPMLVCNVVIGQRTGPSQRVRGNLFYRGLVLLRPVFIGDTLRTRTEVVGLKQNAVREGRPATGLVALRVRAANQHGEPVLDFWRCPMLPLGDAGVRTGHADGFEDIPAELEPGQVAAAVPEGWRLDAFRDACPGEHFADLVDGTLYEVESRDTVTCAPELARLTLNMAQTHTDAAASAFGRRLVYGGHTISVAAAQLVRALPNLVTIVAWRGCDHLAPVFEEDLLRSEVEVGSLHPLDGGGGLVELRVVVHAARGVTADAEEARVLDWRLWGLMA
;
A
#
# COMPACT_ATOMS: atom_id res chain seq x y z
N MET A 1 57.21 28.85 14.21
CA MET A 1 56.43 29.07 12.98
C MET A 1 55.75 27.74 12.66
N GLU A 2 54.57 27.56 13.24
CA GLU A 2 53.73 26.39 12.89
C GLU A 2 52.76 26.82 11.79
N HIS A 3 53.02 26.35 10.59
CA HIS A 3 52.08 26.44 9.52
C HIS A 3 51.06 25.31 9.69
N GLY A 4 49.96 25.61 10.38
CA GLY A 4 48.78 24.78 10.39
C GLY A 4 48.20 24.69 8.97
N CYS A 5 48.40 23.55 8.34
CA CYS A 5 47.70 23.18 7.10
C CYS A 5 46.23 22.99 7.43
N MET A 6 45.41 24.03 7.24
CA MET A 6 43.95 23.87 7.20
C MET A 6 43.61 23.07 5.94
N ALA A 7 43.38 21.78 6.12
CA ALA A 7 42.80 20.97 5.03
C ALA A 7 41.49 21.64 4.58
N GLU A 8 41.41 22.06 3.33
CA GLU A 8 40.16 22.49 2.70
C GLU A 8 39.13 21.40 2.89
N LEU A 9 38.16 21.64 3.73
CA LEU A 9 37.00 20.75 3.89
C LEU A 9 36.30 20.69 2.53
N GLY A 10 36.33 19.53 1.88
CA GLY A 10 35.66 19.28 0.64
C GLY A 10 34.16 19.65 0.70
N ARG A 11 33.50 19.76 -0.44
CA ARG A 11 32.08 20.13 -0.59
C ARG A 11 31.20 19.22 0.26
N ARG A 12 30.47 19.77 1.22
CA ARG A 12 29.41 19.06 1.96
C ARG A 12 28.09 19.16 1.19
N VAL A 13 27.48 18.02 0.89
CA VAL A 13 26.16 17.92 0.28
C VAL A 13 25.22 17.21 1.25
N ARG A 14 24.10 17.82 1.57
CA ARG A 14 23.03 17.17 2.34
C ARG A 14 22.13 16.38 1.40
N ILE A 15 21.94 15.09 1.68
CA ILE A 15 21.05 14.21 0.93
C ILE A 15 19.80 13.99 1.78
N GLY A 16 18.62 14.18 1.20
CA GLY A 16 17.33 14.00 1.85
C GLY A 16 16.19 14.34 0.91
N GLY A 17 14.97 13.99 1.27
CA GLY A 17 13.77 14.31 0.49
C GLY A 17 13.43 15.80 0.53
N PRO A 18 12.62 16.25 -0.42
CA PRO A 18 12.16 17.64 -0.49
C PRO A 18 11.29 18.02 0.72
N TYR A 19 11.28 19.31 1.01
CA TYR A 19 10.23 19.96 1.77
C TYR A 19 9.05 20.30 0.87
N PHE A 20 7.94 20.73 1.43
CA PHE A 20 6.74 21.06 0.65
C PHE A 20 7.01 22.17 -0.38
N GLU A 21 7.69 23.22 0.02
CA GLU A 21 8.05 24.36 -0.84
C GLU A 21 9.01 24.05 -1.98
N ASP A 22 9.70 22.91 -1.92
CA ASP A 22 10.61 22.47 -3.00
C ASP A 22 9.85 21.81 -4.16
N LEU A 23 8.54 21.57 -4.00
CA LEU A 23 7.73 20.85 -4.98
C LEU A 23 7.01 21.82 -5.94
N ALA A 24 6.80 21.36 -7.16
CA ALA A 24 6.07 22.08 -8.20
C ALA A 24 5.14 21.12 -8.96
N HIS A 25 4.06 21.66 -9.50
CA HIS A 25 3.15 20.93 -10.39
C HIS A 25 3.91 20.33 -11.58
N GLY A 26 3.52 19.11 -11.96
CA GLY A 26 4.12 18.38 -13.08
C GLY A 26 5.54 17.86 -12.81
N ARG A 27 6.12 18.13 -11.61
CA ARG A 27 7.40 17.54 -11.25
C ARG A 27 7.28 16.02 -11.19
N VAL A 28 8.20 15.34 -11.88
CA VAL A 28 8.23 13.88 -11.98
C VAL A 28 9.43 13.33 -11.25
N PHE A 29 9.20 12.24 -10.53
CA PHE A 29 10.21 11.42 -9.88
C PHE A 29 10.16 10.02 -10.52
N ALA A 30 11.26 9.62 -11.13
CA ALA A 30 11.41 8.34 -11.83
C ALA A 30 12.81 7.75 -11.65
N ASP A 31 13.50 8.20 -10.60
CA ASP A 31 14.89 7.89 -10.27
C ASP A 31 15.02 6.70 -9.29
N ALA A 32 13.91 6.15 -8.82
CA ALA A 32 13.94 4.96 -7.98
C ALA A 32 14.48 3.75 -8.76
N PRO A 33 15.31 2.90 -8.13
CA PRO A 33 15.75 1.67 -8.76
C PRO A 33 14.57 0.80 -9.19
N SER A 34 14.67 0.17 -10.37
CA SER A 34 13.74 -0.89 -10.75
C SER A 34 13.90 -2.09 -9.82
N VAL A 35 12.82 -2.79 -9.52
CA VAL A 35 12.83 -3.97 -8.64
C VAL A 35 12.27 -5.17 -9.38
N THR A 36 13.08 -6.21 -9.55
CA THR A 36 12.59 -7.51 -10.01
C THR A 36 12.00 -8.27 -8.82
N LEU A 37 10.75 -8.70 -8.93
CA LEU A 37 10.10 -9.53 -7.93
C LEU A 37 10.69 -10.94 -8.01
N THR A 38 11.45 -11.31 -7.00
CA THR A 38 12.11 -12.60 -6.92
C THR A 38 11.41 -13.52 -5.92
N ASP A 39 11.67 -14.83 -5.99
CA ASP A 39 11.23 -15.79 -4.96
C ASP A 39 11.73 -15.38 -3.57
N GLY A 40 12.93 -14.81 -3.48
CA GLY A 40 13.47 -14.31 -2.21
C GLY A 40 12.63 -13.16 -1.63
N LEU A 41 12.21 -12.18 -2.45
CA LEU A 41 11.31 -11.10 -2.00
C LEU A 41 9.96 -11.65 -1.57
N ALA A 42 9.39 -12.60 -2.33
CA ALA A 42 8.13 -13.24 -2.01
C ALA A 42 8.23 -14.04 -0.69
N ALA A 43 9.31 -14.80 -0.49
CA ALA A 43 9.53 -15.59 0.73
C ALA A 43 9.67 -14.71 1.98
N VAL A 44 10.40 -13.58 1.89
CA VAL A 44 10.50 -12.63 3.01
C VAL A 44 9.17 -11.96 3.30
N SER A 45 8.43 -11.54 2.27
CA SER A 45 7.08 -10.98 2.44
C SER A 45 6.14 -12.00 3.09
N GLN A 46 6.20 -13.26 2.64
CA GLN A 46 5.42 -14.35 3.22
C GLN A 46 5.78 -14.61 4.69
N ALA A 47 7.06 -14.56 5.05
CA ALA A 47 7.52 -14.73 6.43
C ALA A 47 7.06 -13.60 7.37
N ILE A 48 6.87 -12.37 6.84
CA ILE A 48 6.40 -11.23 7.61
C ILE A 48 4.89 -11.32 7.88
N PHE A 49 4.08 -11.71 6.89
CA PHE A 49 2.62 -11.60 6.96
C PHE A 49 1.89 -12.94 7.15
N GLY A 50 2.50 -14.06 6.76
CA GLY A 50 1.86 -15.37 6.82
C GLY A 50 0.57 -15.46 6.00
N ASP A 51 0.45 -14.64 4.93
CA ASP A 51 -0.75 -14.58 4.09
C ASP A 51 -1.03 -15.94 3.42
N ARG A 52 -2.29 -16.31 3.33
CA ARG A 52 -2.75 -17.60 2.83
C ARG A 52 -3.42 -17.52 1.45
N LEU A 53 -3.26 -16.42 0.72
CA LEU A 53 -3.78 -16.28 -0.63
C LEU A 53 -3.20 -17.39 -1.52
N ARG A 54 -4.08 -18.19 -2.14
CA ARG A 54 -3.69 -19.47 -2.73
C ARG A 54 -2.80 -19.35 -3.96
N LEU A 55 -3.13 -18.47 -4.90
CA LEU A 55 -2.40 -18.38 -6.17
C LEU A 55 -0.91 -18.02 -6.02
N PRO A 56 -0.51 -17.11 -5.11
CA PRO A 56 0.90 -16.86 -4.83
C PRO A 56 1.64 -18.03 -4.14
N LEU A 57 0.91 -18.90 -3.43
CA LEU A 57 1.50 -20.00 -2.64
C LEU A 57 1.60 -21.31 -3.42
N ASP A 58 0.65 -21.58 -4.31
CA ASP A 58 0.54 -22.84 -5.04
C ASP A 58 0.78 -22.62 -6.53
N ALA A 59 2.01 -22.92 -6.97
CA ALA A 59 2.40 -22.76 -8.37
C ALA A 59 1.59 -23.69 -9.31
N THR A 60 1.13 -24.85 -8.82
CA THR A 60 0.33 -25.79 -9.62
C THR A 60 -1.06 -25.23 -9.84
N LEU A 61 -1.71 -24.76 -8.79
CA LEU A 61 -3.00 -24.09 -8.88
C LEU A 61 -2.90 -22.81 -9.72
N CYS A 62 -1.84 -22.00 -9.51
CA CYS A 62 -1.60 -20.80 -10.27
C CYS A 62 -1.53 -21.10 -11.77
N ALA A 63 -0.75 -22.10 -12.18
CA ALA A 63 -0.64 -22.51 -13.58
C ALA A 63 -1.98 -23.02 -14.14
N ALA A 64 -2.75 -23.79 -13.37
CA ALA A 64 -4.06 -24.28 -13.77
C ALA A 64 -5.07 -23.14 -14.01
N VAL A 65 -5.03 -22.10 -13.19
CA VAL A 65 -5.94 -20.95 -13.25
C VAL A 65 -5.49 -19.94 -14.31
N THR A 66 -4.22 -19.57 -14.33
CA THR A 66 -3.72 -18.47 -15.17
C THR A 66 -3.24 -18.91 -16.55
N GLY A 67 -2.97 -20.19 -16.73
CA GLY A 67 -2.33 -20.75 -17.94
C GLY A 67 -0.84 -20.42 -18.07
N GLY A 68 -0.26 -19.68 -17.11
CA GLY A 68 1.15 -19.28 -17.10
C GLY A 68 2.04 -20.24 -16.31
N ALA A 69 3.35 -20.22 -16.60
CA ALA A 69 4.32 -21.05 -15.90
C ALA A 69 4.92 -20.38 -14.65
N ALA A 70 4.83 -19.06 -14.54
CA ALA A 70 5.39 -18.30 -13.42
C ALA A 70 4.38 -18.19 -12.27
N ALA A 71 4.88 -18.21 -11.03
CA ALA A 71 4.06 -17.98 -9.85
C ALA A 71 3.53 -16.54 -9.82
N LEU A 72 2.27 -16.36 -9.40
CA LEU A 72 1.70 -15.03 -9.22
C LEU A 72 2.41 -14.32 -8.06
N ALA A 73 2.83 -13.08 -8.26
CA ALA A 73 3.29 -12.25 -7.17
C ALA A 73 2.08 -11.83 -6.31
N HIS A 74 2.24 -11.90 -4.99
CA HIS A 74 1.17 -11.48 -4.09
C HIS A 74 0.80 -10.01 -4.34
N PRO A 75 -0.51 -9.65 -4.50
CA PRO A 75 -0.93 -8.27 -4.79
C PRO A 75 -0.38 -7.24 -3.79
N MET A 76 -0.30 -7.61 -2.51
CA MET A 76 0.25 -6.73 -1.48
C MET A 76 1.77 -6.55 -1.60
N LEU A 77 2.53 -7.57 -2.05
CA LEU A 77 3.95 -7.40 -2.35
C LEU A 77 4.15 -6.39 -3.49
N VAL A 78 3.34 -6.51 -4.57
CA VAL A 78 3.34 -5.56 -5.69
C VAL A 78 3.05 -4.13 -5.20
N CYS A 79 1.96 -3.94 -4.46
CA CYS A 79 1.59 -2.65 -3.89
C CYS A 79 2.69 -2.08 -2.98
N ASN A 80 3.25 -2.89 -2.09
CA ASN A 80 4.28 -2.45 -1.15
C ASN A 80 5.57 -2.02 -1.85
N VAL A 81 6.03 -2.75 -2.87
CA VAL A 81 7.20 -2.39 -3.68
C VAL A 81 6.95 -1.07 -4.42
N VAL A 82 5.82 -0.93 -5.11
CA VAL A 82 5.47 0.31 -5.84
C VAL A 82 5.34 1.49 -4.88
N ILE A 83 4.70 1.28 -3.73
CA ILE A 83 4.57 2.31 -2.70
C ILE A 83 5.95 2.68 -2.11
N GLY A 84 6.84 1.75 -1.90
CA GLY A 84 8.20 1.97 -1.40
C GLY A 84 9.06 2.76 -2.39
N GLN A 85 9.13 2.31 -3.66
CA GLN A 85 9.90 2.97 -4.72
C GLN A 85 9.55 4.46 -4.88
N ARG A 86 8.31 4.85 -4.63
CA ARG A 86 7.84 6.25 -4.79
C ARG A 86 8.08 7.15 -3.57
N THR A 87 8.75 6.69 -2.53
CA THR A 87 8.96 7.49 -1.31
C THR A 87 10.02 8.57 -1.43
N GLY A 88 10.74 8.65 -2.55
CA GLY A 88 11.69 9.74 -2.84
C GLY A 88 11.12 11.13 -2.53
N PRO A 89 9.97 11.55 -3.15
CA PRO A 89 9.35 12.84 -2.88
C PRO A 89 8.73 12.98 -1.48
N SER A 90 8.53 11.90 -0.74
CA SER A 90 7.84 11.89 0.55
C SER A 90 8.66 11.32 1.70
N GLN A 91 10.00 11.43 1.66
CA GLN A 91 10.87 10.95 2.75
C GLN A 91 10.55 11.60 4.10
N ARG A 92 10.07 12.86 4.09
CA ARG A 92 9.72 13.65 5.28
C ARG A 92 8.24 13.58 5.64
N VAL A 93 7.51 12.59 5.12
CA VAL A 93 6.06 12.47 5.32
C VAL A 93 5.69 12.44 6.80
N ARG A 94 4.63 13.19 7.14
CA ARG A 94 4.02 13.23 8.48
C ARG A 94 2.77 12.38 8.59
N GLY A 95 2.08 12.16 7.48
CA GLY A 95 0.88 11.36 7.34
C GLY A 95 0.44 11.32 5.89
N ASN A 96 -0.56 10.51 5.58
CA ASN A 96 -1.16 10.40 4.26
C ASN A 96 -2.66 10.64 4.39
N LEU A 97 -3.19 11.59 3.60
CA LEU A 97 -4.60 11.97 3.67
C LEU A 97 -5.50 10.92 3.01
N PHE A 98 -5.08 10.40 1.85
CA PHE A 98 -5.85 9.38 1.13
C PHE A 98 -4.99 8.52 0.21
N TYR A 99 -5.48 7.33 -0.09
CA TYR A 99 -5.25 6.57 -1.31
C TYR A 99 -6.54 6.53 -2.11
N ARG A 100 -6.49 6.82 -3.42
CA ARG A 100 -7.66 6.83 -4.31
C ARG A 100 -7.35 6.15 -5.62
N GLY A 101 -8.34 5.46 -6.19
CA GLY A 101 -8.29 4.91 -7.52
C GLY A 101 -7.20 3.86 -7.74
N LEU A 102 -6.79 3.10 -6.71
CA LEU A 102 -5.77 2.09 -6.86
C LEU A 102 -6.33 0.88 -7.59
N VAL A 103 -5.79 0.61 -8.78
CA VAL A 103 -6.18 -0.53 -9.60
C VAL A 103 -4.93 -1.33 -9.98
N LEU A 104 -4.98 -2.63 -9.76
CA LEU A 104 -4.02 -3.61 -10.28
C LEU A 104 -4.44 -3.93 -11.72
N LEU A 105 -3.89 -3.20 -12.68
CA LEU A 105 -4.31 -3.19 -14.09
C LEU A 105 -4.02 -4.50 -14.82
N ARG A 106 -3.15 -5.33 -14.25
CA ARG A 106 -2.80 -6.67 -14.74
C ARG A 106 -2.18 -7.53 -13.66
N PRO A 107 -2.21 -8.85 -13.80
CA PRO A 107 -1.44 -9.75 -12.95
C PRO A 107 0.05 -9.47 -13.08
N VAL A 108 0.77 -9.61 -11.96
CA VAL A 108 2.22 -9.54 -11.90
C VAL A 108 2.74 -10.88 -11.45
N PHE A 109 3.78 -11.38 -12.10
CA PHE A 109 4.35 -12.67 -11.82
C PHE A 109 5.76 -12.52 -11.22
N ILE A 110 6.20 -13.56 -10.53
CA ILE A 110 7.60 -13.64 -10.07
C ILE A 110 8.51 -13.66 -11.31
N GLY A 111 9.54 -12.80 -11.29
CA GLY A 111 10.37 -12.49 -12.45
C GLY A 111 10.07 -11.15 -13.12
N ASP A 112 8.89 -10.57 -12.91
CA ASP A 112 8.59 -9.24 -13.41
C ASP A 112 9.41 -8.16 -12.71
N THR A 113 9.80 -7.14 -13.48
CA THR A 113 10.57 -6.00 -12.98
C THR A 113 9.70 -4.75 -12.98
N LEU A 114 9.46 -4.21 -11.80
CA LEU A 114 8.61 -3.03 -11.61
C LEU A 114 9.42 -1.74 -11.67
N ARG A 115 8.88 -0.78 -12.41
CA ARG A 115 9.39 0.60 -12.53
C ARG A 115 8.28 1.56 -12.15
N THR A 116 8.55 2.45 -11.21
CA THR A 116 7.55 3.39 -10.68
C THR A 116 7.88 4.82 -11.06
N ARG A 117 6.88 5.53 -11.55
CA ARG A 117 6.91 6.97 -11.84
C ARG A 117 5.90 7.68 -10.95
N THR A 118 6.31 8.77 -10.32
CA THR A 118 5.48 9.59 -9.46
C THR A 118 5.45 11.02 -9.99
N GLU A 119 4.26 11.60 -10.10
CA GLU A 119 4.05 12.96 -10.61
C GLU A 119 3.29 13.80 -9.57
N VAL A 120 3.73 15.02 -9.34
CA VAL A 120 3.02 16.00 -8.50
C VAL A 120 1.85 16.57 -9.30
N VAL A 121 0.63 16.28 -8.88
CA VAL A 121 -0.61 16.68 -9.57
C VAL A 121 -1.43 17.70 -8.79
N GLY A 122 -1.07 17.99 -7.55
CA GLY A 122 -1.73 19.03 -6.75
C GLY A 122 -0.93 19.40 -5.52
N LEU A 123 -0.99 20.67 -5.13
CA LEU A 123 -0.27 21.25 -4.00
C LEU A 123 -1.17 22.18 -3.20
N LYS A 124 -1.26 21.97 -1.89
CA LYS A 124 -2.05 22.81 -0.98
C LYS A 124 -1.28 23.07 0.30
N GLN A 125 -0.89 24.31 0.54
CA GLN A 125 -0.29 24.70 1.82
C GLN A 125 -1.38 24.74 2.89
N ASN A 126 -1.14 24.07 4.02
CA ASN A 126 -2.07 24.07 5.14
C ASN A 126 -2.05 25.43 5.86
N ALA A 127 -3.19 25.81 6.45
CA ALA A 127 -3.24 26.96 7.33
C ALA A 127 -2.27 26.78 8.51
N VAL A 128 -1.50 27.83 8.81
CA VAL A 128 -0.60 27.85 9.95
C VAL A 128 -1.41 27.82 11.23
N ARG A 129 -1.03 26.94 12.15
CA ARG A 129 -1.62 26.83 13.49
C ARG A 129 -0.53 27.02 14.52
N GLU A 130 -0.79 27.82 15.54
CA GLU A 130 0.14 28.04 16.65
C GLU A 130 0.51 26.71 17.31
N GLY A 131 1.78 26.54 17.64
CA GLY A 131 2.30 25.32 18.27
C GLY A 131 2.38 24.08 17.34
N ARG A 132 2.09 24.21 16.05
CA ARG A 132 2.21 23.11 15.08
C ARG A 132 3.19 23.44 13.95
N PRO A 133 3.99 22.47 13.50
CA PRO A 133 4.85 22.66 12.34
C PRO A 133 4.03 23.06 11.10
N ALA A 134 4.55 23.98 10.30
CA ALA A 134 3.96 24.32 9.01
C ALA A 134 4.07 23.13 8.04
N THR A 135 2.97 22.85 7.34
CA THR A 135 2.87 21.69 6.44
C THR A 135 2.10 22.02 5.19
N GLY A 136 2.20 21.16 4.18
CA GLY A 136 1.35 21.17 3.00
C GLY A 136 0.98 19.77 2.56
N LEU A 137 -0.09 19.67 1.79
CA LEU A 137 -0.60 18.45 1.18
C LEU A 137 -0.11 18.38 -0.27
N VAL A 138 0.37 17.23 -0.67
CA VAL A 138 0.91 16.98 -2.02
C VAL A 138 0.12 15.83 -2.64
N ALA A 139 -0.73 16.12 -3.62
CA ALA A 139 -1.37 15.07 -4.40
C ALA A 139 -0.36 14.51 -5.41
N LEU A 140 -0.14 13.22 -5.34
CA LEU A 140 0.79 12.48 -6.17
C LEU A 140 0.03 11.43 -6.97
N ARG A 141 0.21 11.41 -8.31
CA ARG A 141 -0.18 10.27 -9.14
C ARG A 141 1.00 9.32 -9.24
N VAL A 142 0.75 8.06 -8.96
CA VAL A 142 1.75 6.98 -8.98
C VAL A 142 1.36 5.97 -10.05
N ARG A 143 2.29 5.70 -10.96
CA ARG A 143 2.13 4.71 -12.02
C ARG A 143 3.30 3.75 -11.99
N ALA A 144 3.01 2.46 -12.04
CA ALA A 144 4.02 1.43 -12.19
C ALA A 144 3.81 0.66 -13.50
N ALA A 145 4.92 0.26 -14.12
CA ALA A 145 4.94 -0.59 -15.30
C ALA A 145 5.93 -1.74 -15.11
N ASN A 146 5.72 -2.82 -15.85
CA ASN A 146 6.65 -3.95 -15.90
C ASN A 146 7.85 -3.67 -16.84
N GLN A 147 8.71 -4.68 -17.03
CA GLN A 147 9.89 -4.61 -17.91
C GLN A 147 9.55 -4.34 -19.39
N HIS A 148 8.33 -4.61 -19.81
CA HIS A 148 7.84 -4.39 -21.19
C HIS A 148 7.19 -3.02 -21.37
N GLY A 149 7.14 -2.19 -20.30
CA GLY A 149 6.47 -0.90 -20.31
C GLY A 149 4.95 -0.97 -20.17
N GLU A 150 4.42 -2.14 -19.86
CA GLU A 150 3.00 -2.35 -19.69
C GLU A 150 2.53 -1.88 -18.32
N PRO A 151 1.42 -1.11 -18.24
CA PRO A 151 0.90 -0.60 -16.96
C PRO A 151 0.50 -1.73 -16.02
N VAL A 152 0.96 -1.66 -14.78
CA VAL A 152 0.70 -2.63 -13.71
C VAL A 152 -0.21 -2.05 -12.65
N LEU A 153 0.06 -0.82 -12.23
CA LEU A 153 -0.63 -0.16 -11.13
C LEU A 153 -0.75 1.34 -11.42
N ASP A 154 -1.92 1.91 -11.15
CA ASP A 154 -2.17 3.37 -11.21
C ASP A 154 -3.00 3.77 -9.99
N PHE A 155 -2.61 4.86 -9.31
CA PHE A 155 -3.35 5.39 -8.17
C PHE A 155 -2.90 6.80 -7.78
N TRP A 156 -3.70 7.45 -6.92
CA TRP A 156 -3.37 8.71 -6.29
C TRP A 156 -3.20 8.55 -4.78
N ARG A 157 -2.28 9.33 -4.24
CA ARG A 157 -2.15 9.50 -2.79
C ARG A 157 -1.85 10.95 -2.46
N CYS A 158 -2.08 11.31 -1.19
CA CYS A 158 -1.85 12.66 -0.71
C CYS A 158 -1.06 12.69 0.60
N PRO A 159 0.29 12.66 0.55
CA PRO A 159 1.12 12.84 1.74
C PRO A 159 1.09 14.28 2.22
N MET A 160 1.18 14.45 3.54
CA MET A 160 1.43 15.71 4.21
C MET A 160 2.93 15.85 4.47
N LEU A 161 3.54 16.90 3.93
CA LEU A 161 4.95 17.21 4.09
C LEU A 161 5.17 18.47 4.94
N PRO A 162 6.25 18.53 5.75
CA PRO A 162 6.61 19.74 6.45
C PRO A 162 7.16 20.79 5.48
N LEU A 163 7.04 22.07 5.84
CA LEU A 163 7.86 23.13 5.27
C LEU A 163 9.23 23.16 5.96
N GLY A 164 10.27 23.44 5.19
CA GLY A 164 11.62 23.65 5.72
C GLY A 164 11.76 25.02 6.38
N ASP A 165 11.09 26.02 5.85
CA ASP A 165 10.92 27.33 6.46
C ASP A 165 9.45 27.63 6.74
N ALA A 166 9.09 27.73 8.00
CA ALA A 166 7.71 28.01 8.43
C ALA A 166 7.20 29.40 8.00
N GLY A 167 8.09 30.32 7.63
CA GLY A 167 7.76 31.66 7.13
C GLY A 167 7.32 31.68 5.67
N VAL A 168 7.64 30.64 4.88
CA VAL A 168 7.34 30.59 3.46
C VAL A 168 5.83 30.53 3.21
N ARG A 169 5.39 31.31 2.22
CA ARG A 169 4.04 31.26 1.67
C ARG A 169 4.16 30.92 0.18
N THR A 170 3.83 29.68 -0.17
CA THR A 170 3.99 29.19 -1.55
C THR A 170 2.89 29.65 -2.50
N GLY A 171 1.74 30.05 -1.95
CA GLY A 171 0.55 30.37 -2.75
C GLY A 171 -0.20 29.14 -3.26
N HIS A 172 0.27 27.93 -3.02
CA HIS A 172 -0.40 26.70 -3.43
C HIS A 172 -1.70 26.49 -2.62
N ALA A 173 -2.83 26.40 -3.31
CA ALA A 173 -4.16 26.29 -2.72
C ALA A 173 -5.10 25.36 -3.53
N ASP A 174 -4.56 24.34 -4.18
CA ASP A 174 -5.36 23.45 -5.03
C ASP A 174 -6.45 22.72 -4.25
N GLY A 175 -7.59 22.52 -4.89
CA GLY A 175 -8.55 21.48 -4.55
C GLY A 175 -8.05 20.11 -5.04
N PHE A 176 -8.66 19.04 -4.53
CA PHE A 176 -8.37 17.67 -4.97
C PHE A 176 -9.65 16.98 -5.46
N GLU A 177 -10.65 17.78 -5.85
CA GLU A 177 -11.97 17.35 -6.31
C GLU A 177 -11.87 16.61 -7.64
N ASP A 178 -10.91 16.99 -8.49
CA ASP A 178 -10.66 16.33 -9.79
C ASP A 178 -9.97 14.97 -9.66
N ILE A 179 -9.48 14.62 -8.47
CA ILE A 179 -8.93 13.30 -8.20
C ILE A 179 -10.09 12.36 -7.88
N PRO A 180 -10.32 11.30 -8.68
CA PRO A 180 -11.43 10.38 -8.47
C PRO A 180 -11.46 9.86 -7.04
N ALA A 181 -12.58 10.08 -6.34
CA ALA A 181 -12.74 9.59 -4.97
C ALA A 181 -13.05 8.09 -4.95
N GLU A 182 -13.69 7.60 -5.99
CA GLU A 182 -14.16 6.23 -6.13
C GLU A 182 -13.82 5.66 -7.51
N LEU A 183 -13.81 4.33 -7.60
CA LEU A 183 -13.67 3.60 -8.85
C LEU A 183 -15.05 3.16 -9.31
N GLU A 184 -15.32 3.35 -10.59
CA GLU A 184 -16.53 2.82 -11.21
C GLU A 184 -16.40 1.29 -11.38
N PRO A 185 -17.48 0.50 -11.16
CA PRO A 185 -17.46 -0.95 -11.30
C PRO A 185 -16.91 -1.43 -12.66
N GLY A 186 -17.19 -0.70 -13.73
CA GLY A 186 -16.67 -1.01 -15.07
C GLY A 186 -15.13 -0.88 -15.19
N GLN A 187 -14.52 0.05 -14.45
CA GLN A 187 -13.06 0.18 -14.42
C GLN A 187 -12.40 -0.99 -13.67
N VAL A 188 -13.06 -1.47 -12.60
CA VAL A 188 -12.60 -2.62 -11.84
C VAL A 188 -12.78 -3.90 -12.65
N ALA A 189 -13.92 -4.07 -13.34
CA ALA A 189 -14.18 -5.20 -14.21
C ALA A 189 -13.15 -5.30 -15.36
N ALA A 190 -12.73 -4.17 -15.91
CA ALA A 190 -11.69 -4.13 -16.94
C ALA A 190 -10.29 -4.54 -16.45
N ALA A 191 -10.08 -4.56 -15.13
CA ALA A 191 -8.82 -5.02 -14.52
C ALA A 191 -8.85 -6.50 -14.12
N VAL A 192 -9.98 -7.16 -14.23
CA VAL A 192 -10.07 -8.62 -14.03
C VAL A 192 -9.23 -9.31 -15.09
N PRO A 193 -8.32 -10.23 -14.71
CA PRO A 193 -7.46 -10.87 -15.70
C PRO A 193 -8.25 -11.71 -16.68
N GLU A 194 -8.10 -11.41 -17.97
CA GLU A 194 -8.72 -12.19 -19.04
C GLU A 194 -8.13 -13.61 -19.11
N GLY A 195 -8.98 -14.57 -19.42
CA GLY A 195 -8.58 -15.96 -19.63
C GLY A 195 -8.26 -16.75 -18.37
N TRP A 196 -8.44 -16.17 -17.18
CA TRP A 196 -8.31 -16.94 -15.94
C TRP A 196 -9.45 -17.95 -15.80
N ARG A 197 -9.09 -19.17 -15.49
CA ARG A 197 -10.01 -20.30 -15.35
C ARG A 197 -10.50 -20.38 -13.90
N LEU A 198 -11.55 -19.59 -13.59
CA LEU A 198 -12.16 -19.58 -12.26
C LEU A 198 -12.84 -20.92 -11.92
N ASP A 199 -13.27 -21.67 -12.92
CA ASP A 199 -13.75 -23.05 -12.78
C ASP A 199 -12.67 -23.96 -12.21
N ALA A 200 -11.46 -23.90 -12.75
CA ALA A 200 -10.32 -24.68 -12.25
C ALA A 200 -9.94 -24.32 -10.81
N PHE A 201 -10.08 -23.04 -10.43
CA PHE A 201 -9.89 -22.62 -9.03
C PHE A 201 -10.96 -23.24 -8.14
N ARG A 202 -12.23 -23.15 -8.53
CA ARG A 202 -13.37 -23.67 -7.78
C ARG A 202 -13.29 -25.18 -7.57
N ASP A 203 -12.90 -25.91 -8.62
CA ASP A 203 -12.77 -27.37 -8.58
C ASP A 203 -11.63 -27.82 -7.64
N ALA A 204 -10.56 -27.04 -7.54
CA ALA A 204 -9.40 -27.35 -6.69
C ALA A 204 -9.54 -26.90 -5.23
N CYS A 205 -10.39 -25.91 -4.96
CA CYS A 205 -10.47 -25.25 -3.66
C CYS A 205 -11.89 -25.45 -3.05
N PRO A 206 -12.09 -26.39 -2.15
CA PRO A 206 -13.39 -26.58 -1.48
C PRO A 206 -13.72 -25.41 -0.56
N GLY A 207 -15.01 -25.20 -0.29
CA GLY A 207 -15.52 -24.17 0.60
C GLY A 207 -16.37 -23.13 -0.12
N GLU A 208 -16.59 -21.99 0.51
CA GLU A 208 -17.42 -20.91 -0.03
C GLU A 208 -16.76 -20.22 -1.22
N HIS A 209 -17.55 -19.95 -2.25
CA HIS A 209 -17.18 -19.23 -3.45
C HIS A 209 -18.13 -18.06 -3.68
N PHE A 210 -18.02 -17.37 -4.82
CA PHE A 210 -18.80 -16.17 -5.13
C PHE A 210 -20.32 -16.38 -4.94
N ALA A 211 -20.84 -17.51 -5.41
CA ALA A 211 -22.27 -17.81 -5.37
C ALA A 211 -22.81 -18.06 -3.94
N ASP A 212 -21.93 -18.34 -2.98
CA ASP A 212 -22.28 -18.63 -1.58
C ASP A 212 -22.25 -17.36 -0.72
N LEU A 213 -21.69 -16.26 -1.23
CA LEU A 213 -21.56 -15.03 -0.48
C LEU A 213 -22.90 -14.31 -0.32
N VAL A 214 -23.08 -13.68 0.82
CA VAL A 214 -24.27 -12.89 1.15
C VAL A 214 -23.84 -11.45 1.50
N ASP A 215 -24.40 -10.49 0.77
CA ASP A 215 -24.20 -9.05 1.03
C ASP A 215 -24.58 -8.71 2.48
N GLY A 216 -23.77 -7.88 3.13
CA GLY A 216 -23.93 -7.50 4.53
C GLY A 216 -23.37 -8.50 5.53
N THR A 217 -22.79 -9.64 5.10
CA THR A 217 -22.13 -10.57 6.01
C THR A 217 -20.90 -9.92 6.64
N LEU A 218 -20.80 -9.98 7.98
CA LEU A 218 -19.65 -9.52 8.75
C LEU A 218 -18.90 -10.72 9.31
N TYR A 219 -17.64 -10.87 8.93
CA TYR A 219 -16.71 -11.85 9.50
C TYR A 219 -15.83 -11.16 10.55
N GLU A 220 -15.84 -11.67 11.76
CA GLU A 220 -14.95 -11.24 12.84
C GLU A 220 -13.74 -12.18 12.92
N VAL A 221 -12.55 -11.68 12.60
CA VAL A 221 -11.33 -12.48 12.67
C VAL A 221 -10.81 -12.43 14.11
N GLU A 222 -11.08 -13.46 14.88
CA GLU A 222 -10.72 -13.52 16.31
C GLU A 222 -9.21 -13.57 16.55
N SER A 223 -8.47 -14.22 15.65
CA SER A 223 -7.02 -14.36 15.77
C SER A 223 -6.31 -13.05 15.50
N ARG A 224 -5.53 -12.59 16.47
CA ARG A 224 -4.73 -11.37 16.38
C ARG A 224 -3.34 -11.68 15.84
N ASP A 225 -2.75 -10.69 15.15
CA ASP A 225 -1.36 -10.74 14.69
C ASP A 225 -0.55 -9.62 15.33
N THR A 226 0.58 -9.97 15.94
CA THR A 226 1.54 -8.98 16.46
C THR A 226 2.29 -8.33 15.30
N VAL A 227 2.34 -7.02 15.28
CA VAL A 227 3.15 -6.27 14.31
C VAL A 227 4.63 -6.46 14.62
N THR A 228 5.33 -7.16 13.75
CA THR A 228 6.77 -7.39 13.82
C THR A 228 7.44 -7.10 12.46
N CYS A 229 8.75 -6.98 12.42
CA CYS A 229 9.51 -6.82 11.18
C CYS A 229 9.13 -5.56 10.34
N ALA A 230 8.65 -4.50 10.98
CA ALA A 230 8.25 -3.29 10.25
C ALA A 230 9.43 -2.57 9.57
N PRO A 231 10.63 -2.44 10.17
CA PRO A 231 11.81 -1.91 9.48
C PRO A 231 12.30 -2.78 8.34
N GLU A 232 12.16 -4.11 8.45
CA GLU A 232 12.53 -5.07 7.42
C GLU A 232 11.67 -4.87 6.17
N LEU A 233 10.35 -4.71 6.33
CA LEU A 233 9.47 -4.40 5.22
C LEU A 233 9.82 -3.06 4.57
N ALA A 234 10.14 -2.03 5.36
CA ALA A 234 10.55 -0.73 4.81
C ALA A 234 11.81 -0.89 3.92
N ARG A 235 12.81 -1.67 4.36
CA ARG A 235 14.02 -1.97 3.57
C ARG A 235 13.71 -2.83 2.35
N LEU A 236 12.92 -3.89 2.50
CA LEU A 236 12.51 -4.79 1.43
C LEU A 236 11.88 -4.04 0.26
N THR A 237 11.10 -3.01 0.55
CA THR A 237 10.32 -2.23 -0.41
C THR A 237 11.00 -0.93 -0.84
N LEU A 238 12.25 -0.68 -0.43
CA LEU A 238 13.00 0.56 -0.68
C LEU A 238 12.30 1.81 -0.14
N ASN A 239 11.52 1.67 0.91
CA ASN A 239 10.80 2.80 1.52
C ASN A 239 11.77 3.69 2.29
N MET A 240 11.93 4.94 1.84
CA MET A 240 12.83 5.94 2.40
C MET A 240 12.16 6.92 3.37
N ALA A 241 10.88 6.73 3.71
CA ALA A 241 10.20 7.61 4.65
C ALA A 241 10.80 7.47 6.04
N GLN A 242 11.43 8.54 6.50
CA GLN A 242 12.24 8.57 7.74
C GLN A 242 11.46 8.12 8.97
N THR A 243 10.18 8.42 9.04
CA THR A 243 9.31 8.07 10.17
C THR A 243 9.22 6.54 10.41
N HIS A 244 9.56 5.71 9.40
CA HIS A 244 9.51 4.24 9.51
C HIS A 244 10.83 3.62 9.95
N THR A 245 11.95 4.38 9.87
CA THR A 245 13.29 3.84 10.15
C THR A 245 14.01 4.59 11.27
N ASP A 246 13.63 5.83 11.56
CA ASP A 246 14.23 6.68 12.57
C ASP A 246 13.17 7.19 13.56
N ALA A 247 13.30 6.79 14.82
CA ALA A 247 12.39 7.20 15.88
C ALA A 247 12.42 8.71 16.15
N ALA A 248 13.60 9.35 15.97
CA ALA A 248 13.74 10.79 16.16
C ALA A 248 13.08 11.62 15.03
N ALA A 249 12.94 11.04 13.84
CA ALA A 249 12.22 11.65 12.72
C ALA A 249 10.71 11.47 12.81
N SER A 250 10.23 10.59 13.67
CA SER A 250 8.81 10.33 13.90
C SER A 250 8.21 11.35 14.87
N ALA A 251 7.00 11.82 14.58
CA ALA A 251 6.24 12.70 15.47
C ALA A 251 5.83 12.04 16.81
N PHE A 252 6.03 10.72 16.92
CA PHE A 252 5.59 9.92 18.07
C PHE A 252 6.75 9.52 19.01
N GLY A 253 8.00 9.94 18.73
CA GLY A 253 9.19 9.54 19.51
C GLY A 253 9.53 8.04 19.40
N ARG A 254 8.88 7.31 18.50
CA ARG A 254 9.09 5.91 18.18
C ARG A 254 8.78 5.70 16.68
N ARG A 255 9.38 4.66 16.05
CA ARG A 255 9.14 4.40 14.63
C ARG A 255 7.66 4.13 14.38
N LEU A 256 7.08 4.85 13.42
CA LEU A 256 5.74 4.59 12.91
C LEU A 256 5.81 3.39 11.96
N VAL A 257 4.93 2.43 12.12
CA VAL A 257 4.81 1.30 11.19
C VAL A 257 4.40 1.81 9.80
N TYR A 258 5.03 1.28 8.77
CA TYR A 258 4.69 1.59 7.39
C TYR A 258 3.22 1.19 7.11
N GLY A 259 2.43 2.09 6.53
CA GLY A 259 1.01 1.82 6.29
C GLY A 259 0.74 0.56 5.46
N GLY A 260 1.62 0.25 4.51
CA GLY A 260 1.55 -1.00 3.74
C GLY A 260 1.69 -2.26 4.60
N HIS A 261 2.37 -2.18 5.75
CA HIS A 261 2.45 -3.30 6.70
C HIS A 261 1.07 -3.58 7.31
N THR A 262 0.42 -2.56 7.83
CA THR A 262 -0.93 -2.68 8.42
C THR A 262 -1.93 -3.23 7.40
N ILE A 263 -1.88 -2.74 6.15
CA ILE A 263 -2.74 -3.22 5.06
C ILE A 263 -2.42 -4.68 4.71
N SER A 264 -1.16 -5.10 4.73
CA SER A 264 -0.79 -6.49 4.42
C SER A 264 -1.20 -7.46 5.52
N VAL A 265 -1.15 -7.05 6.81
CA VAL A 265 -1.74 -7.84 7.90
C VAL A 265 -3.26 -7.94 7.72
N ALA A 266 -3.92 -6.84 7.34
CA ALA A 266 -5.35 -6.85 7.03
C ALA A 266 -5.68 -7.79 5.87
N ALA A 267 -4.85 -7.83 4.81
CA ALA A 267 -5.01 -8.77 3.69
C ALA A 267 -4.87 -10.23 4.14
N ALA A 268 -3.88 -10.54 4.97
CA ALA A 268 -3.70 -11.87 5.52
C ALA A 268 -4.91 -12.31 6.37
N GLN A 269 -5.50 -11.39 7.14
CA GLN A 269 -6.71 -11.64 7.93
C GLN A 269 -7.97 -11.74 7.06
N LEU A 270 -8.07 -10.92 6.01
CA LEU A 270 -9.11 -11.04 4.99
C LEU A 270 -9.15 -12.44 4.38
N VAL A 271 -7.99 -12.99 4.02
CA VAL A 271 -7.91 -14.36 3.45
C VAL A 271 -8.25 -15.45 4.48
N ARG A 272 -8.16 -15.17 5.79
CA ARG A 272 -8.70 -16.09 6.82
C ARG A 272 -10.23 -16.08 6.84
N ALA A 273 -10.85 -14.93 6.61
CA ALA A 273 -12.30 -14.79 6.50
C ALA A 273 -12.83 -15.37 5.17
N LEU A 274 -12.14 -15.12 4.07
CA LEU A 274 -12.50 -15.55 2.72
C LEU A 274 -11.36 -16.37 2.09
N PRO A 275 -11.21 -17.68 2.45
CA PRO A 275 -10.07 -18.50 2.03
C PRO A 275 -9.98 -18.75 0.53
N ASN A 276 -11.10 -18.58 -0.19
CA ASN A 276 -11.20 -18.76 -1.63
C ASN A 276 -11.23 -17.42 -2.39
N LEU A 277 -10.74 -16.33 -1.78
CA LEU A 277 -10.39 -15.12 -2.51
C LEU A 277 -9.32 -15.47 -3.56
N VAL A 278 -9.62 -15.21 -4.83
CA VAL A 278 -8.69 -15.51 -5.93
C VAL A 278 -7.56 -14.49 -5.98
N THR A 279 -7.93 -13.20 -5.95
CA THR A 279 -6.97 -12.09 -5.88
C THR A 279 -7.66 -10.79 -5.46
N ILE A 280 -6.86 -9.79 -5.06
CA ILE A 280 -7.30 -8.40 -4.88
C ILE A 280 -7.11 -7.67 -6.21
N VAL A 281 -8.13 -6.95 -6.67
CA VAL A 281 -8.14 -6.26 -7.97
C VAL A 281 -7.93 -4.77 -7.83
N ALA A 282 -8.59 -4.14 -6.84
CA ALA A 282 -8.55 -2.70 -6.68
C ALA A 282 -8.84 -2.26 -5.24
N TRP A 283 -8.48 -1.02 -4.90
CA TRP A 283 -8.87 -0.37 -3.64
C TRP A 283 -9.80 0.80 -3.96
N ARG A 284 -10.99 0.76 -3.40
CA ARG A 284 -11.91 1.88 -3.43
C ARG A 284 -11.43 3.03 -2.54
N GLY A 285 -10.88 2.69 -1.37
CA GLY A 285 -10.30 3.65 -0.45
C GLY A 285 -9.50 2.96 0.65
N CYS A 286 -8.58 3.71 1.25
CA CYS A 286 -7.74 3.20 2.34
C CYS A 286 -7.38 4.37 3.26
N ASP A 287 -7.98 4.38 4.45
CA ASP A 287 -7.86 5.44 5.43
C ASP A 287 -7.11 4.92 6.67
N HIS A 288 -5.93 5.46 6.92
CA HIS A 288 -5.20 5.24 8.18
C HIS A 288 -5.77 6.17 9.25
N LEU A 289 -6.46 5.61 10.23
CA LEU A 289 -7.24 6.36 11.23
C LEU A 289 -6.41 6.69 12.47
N ALA A 290 -5.46 5.81 12.83
CA ALA A 290 -4.56 6.00 13.95
C ALA A 290 -3.18 5.37 13.65
N PRO A 291 -2.12 5.80 14.38
CA PRO A 291 -0.79 5.24 14.21
C PRO A 291 -0.72 3.81 14.75
N VAL A 292 0.03 2.97 14.03
CA VAL A 292 0.38 1.60 14.43
C VAL A 292 1.88 1.54 14.72
N PHE A 293 2.26 0.75 15.71
CA PHE A 293 3.65 0.56 16.13
C PHE A 293 3.99 -0.92 16.19
N GLU A 294 5.29 -1.24 16.21
CA GLU A 294 5.73 -2.61 16.49
C GLU A 294 5.21 -3.04 17.88
N GLU A 295 4.90 -4.30 18.02
CA GLU A 295 4.26 -4.93 19.19
C GLU A 295 2.77 -4.59 19.37
N ASP A 296 2.15 -3.76 18.51
CA ASP A 296 0.69 -3.64 18.52
C ASP A 296 0.07 -4.96 18.02
N LEU A 297 -1.05 -5.37 18.63
CA LEU A 297 -1.84 -6.55 18.23
C LEU A 297 -2.96 -6.10 17.31
N LEU A 298 -2.99 -6.61 16.08
CA LEU A 298 -4.01 -6.26 15.09
C LEU A 298 -5.05 -7.38 14.94
N ARG A 299 -6.32 -7.00 14.86
CA ARG A 299 -7.43 -7.85 14.40
C ARG A 299 -8.28 -7.12 13.38
N SER A 300 -8.95 -7.87 12.52
CA SER A 300 -9.80 -7.31 11.47
C SER A 300 -11.25 -7.80 11.59
N GLU A 301 -12.13 -6.91 11.16
CA GLU A 301 -13.51 -7.21 10.81
C GLU A 301 -13.62 -7.07 9.29
N VAL A 302 -14.24 -8.05 8.63
CA VAL A 302 -14.39 -8.09 7.17
C VAL A 302 -15.88 -8.10 6.83
N GLU A 303 -16.32 -7.06 6.16
CA GLU A 303 -17.69 -6.91 5.70
C GLU A 303 -17.76 -7.19 4.19
N VAL A 304 -18.69 -8.06 3.79
CA VAL A 304 -19.05 -8.31 2.40
C VAL A 304 -20.06 -7.26 1.98
N GLY A 305 -19.74 -6.50 0.96
CA GLY A 305 -20.65 -5.53 0.33
C GLY A 305 -21.22 -6.09 -0.98
N SER A 306 -21.40 -5.18 -1.94
CA SER A 306 -22.05 -5.50 -3.22
C SER A 306 -21.34 -6.61 -3.98
N LEU A 307 -22.13 -7.50 -4.57
CA LEU A 307 -21.69 -8.63 -5.37
C LEU A 307 -21.96 -8.36 -6.85
N HIS A 308 -20.92 -8.48 -7.69
CA HIS A 308 -20.98 -8.19 -9.11
C HIS A 308 -20.56 -9.43 -9.91
N PRO A 309 -21.53 -10.22 -10.42
CA PRO A 309 -21.24 -11.43 -11.19
C PRO A 309 -20.51 -11.10 -12.49
N LEU A 310 -19.63 -12.01 -12.92
CA LEU A 310 -18.91 -11.96 -14.20
C LEU A 310 -19.45 -13.01 -15.17
N ASP A 311 -19.43 -12.68 -16.46
CA ASP A 311 -19.96 -13.56 -17.52
C ASP A 311 -19.29 -14.93 -17.58
N GLY A 312 -18.04 -15.06 -17.16
CA GLY A 312 -17.26 -16.32 -17.11
C GLY A 312 -17.48 -17.16 -15.86
N GLY A 313 -18.41 -16.79 -14.99
CA GLY A 313 -18.60 -17.36 -13.65
C GLY A 313 -17.72 -16.70 -12.59
N GLY A 314 -18.09 -16.85 -11.31
CA GLY A 314 -17.51 -16.09 -10.22
C GLY A 314 -17.93 -14.61 -10.26
N GLY A 315 -17.21 -13.74 -9.56
CA GLY A 315 -17.55 -12.32 -9.53
C GLY A 315 -16.59 -11.44 -8.76
N LEU A 316 -16.81 -10.14 -8.89
CA LEU A 316 -16.19 -9.13 -8.08
C LEU A 316 -17.00 -8.87 -6.81
N VAL A 317 -16.32 -8.78 -5.70
CA VAL A 317 -16.91 -8.55 -4.37
C VAL A 317 -16.35 -7.25 -3.82
N GLU A 318 -17.24 -6.34 -3.44
CA GLU A 318 -16.85 -5.22 -2.59
C GLU A 318 -16.60 -5.71 -1.17
N LEU A 319 -15.46 -5.37 -0.63
CA LEU A 319 -15.06 -5.76 0.71
C LEU A 319 -14.65 -4.52 1.51
N ARG A 320 -14.99 -4.52 2.79
CA ARG A 320 -14.49 -3.53 3.73
C ARG A 320 -13.77 -4.24 4.87
N VAL A 321 -12.53 -3.88 5.11
CA VAL A 321 -11.72 -4.41 6.20
C VAL A 321 -11.44 -3.29 7.19
N VAL A 322 -11.95 -3.45 8.40
CA VAL A 322 -11.71 -2.54 9.52
C VAL A 322 -10.71 -3.19 10.46
N VAL A 323 -9.58 -2.52 10.69
CA VAL A 323 -8.53 -3.03 11.57
C VAL A 323 -8.54 -2.29 12.89
N HIS A 324 -8.48 -3.06 13.95
CA HIS A 324 -8.34 -2.62 15.33
C HIS A 324 -6.95 -2.99 15.84
N ALA A 325 -6.33 -2.09 16.58
CA ALA A 325 -5.05 -2.31 17.25
C ALA A 325 -5.21 -2.23 18.75
N ALA A 326 -4.76 -3.26 19.46
CA ALA A 326 -4.61 -3.25 20.91
C ALA A 326 -3.15 -2.98 21.28
N ARG A 327 -2.93 -2.12 22.25
CA ARG A 327 -1.61 -1.82 22.83
C ARG A 327 -1.47 -2.47 24.18
N GLY A 328 -0.54 -3.43 24.26
CA GLY A 328 -0.32 -4.24 25.47
C GLY A 328 -0.92 -5.64 25.36
N VAL A 329 -0.44 -6.52 26.24
CA VAL A 329 -0.73 -7.97 26.21
C VAL A 329 -1.93 -8.39 27.06
N THR A 330 -2.70 -7.47 27.62
CA THR A 330 -3.87 -7.80 28.42
C THR A 330 -5.12 -7.94 27.55
N ALA A 331 -6.01 -8.86 27.90
CA ALA A 331 -7.27 -9.09 27.20
C ALA A 331 -8.18 -7.83 27.19
N ASP A 332 -8.03 -6.97 28.19
CA ASP A 332 -8.81 -5.74 28.37
C ASP A 332 -8.11 -4.49 27.80
N ALA A 333 -7.07 -4.65 26.98
CA ALA A 333 -6.40 -3.51 26.34
C ALA A 333 -7.40 -2.74 25.46
N GLU A 334 -7.46 -1.42 25.64
CA GLU A 334 -8.29 -0.54 24.80
C GLU A 334 -7.90 -0.69 23.32
N GLU A 335 -8.84 -1.05 22.47
CA GLU A 335 -8.65 -1.19 21.05
C GLU A 335 -8.94 0.14 20.35
N ALA A 336 -8.02 0.54 19.49
CA ALA A 336 -8.19 1.70 18.61
C ALA A 336 -8.41 1.22 17.17
N ARG A 337 -9.36 1.82 16.49
CA ARG A 337 -9.55 1.63 15.06
C ARG A 337 -8.40 2.33 14.32
N VAL A 338 -7.61 1.57 13.55
CA VAL A 338 -6.36 2.06 12.92
C VAL A 338 -6.43 2.11 11.40
N LEU A 339 -7.29 1.29 10.78
CA LEU A 339 -7.45 1.24 9.33
C LEU A 339 -8.91 1.01 8.96
N ASP A 340 -9.36 1.69 7.90
CA ASP A 340 -10.59 1.40 7.16
C ASP A 340 -10.20 1.22 5.69
N TRP A 341 -10.21 -0.02 5.21
CA TRP A 341 -9.78 -0.38 3.86
C TRP A 341 -10.93 -0.97 3.07
N ARG A 342 -11.30 -0.31 1.99
CA ARG A 342 -12.37 -0.69 1.07
C ARG A 342 -11.74 -1.12 -0.25
N LEU A 343 -12.06 -2.32 -0.69
CA LEU A 343 -11.38 -2.95 -1.82
C LEU A 343 -12.35 -3.80 -2.65
N TRP A 344 -11.85 -4.24 -3.79
CA TRP A 344 -12.49 -5.18 -4.68
C TRP A 344 -11.67 -6.47 -4.72
N GLY A 345 -12.30 -7.58 -4.40
CA GLY A 345 -11.76 -8.93 -4.53
C GLY A 345 -12.40 -9.68 -5.71
N LEU A 346 -11.64 -10.57 -6.33
CA LEU A 346 -12.14 -11.56 -7.29
C LEU A 346 -12.40 -12.86 -6.55
N MET A 347 -13.60 -13.41 -6.67
CA MET A 347 -14.00 -14.72 -6.16
C MET A 347 -14.42 -15.64 -7.33
N ALA A 348 -14.14 -16.95 -7.21
CA ALA A 348 -14.48 -17.96 -8.23
C ALA A 348 -15.92 -18.47 -8.10
#